data_87b6357a74d115ec97bc19dc46246eda
#
_entry.id   87b6357a74d115ec97bc19dc46246eda
#
_cell.length_a   1.000
_cell.length_b   1.000
_cell.length_c   1.000
_cell.angle_alpha   90.00
_cell.angle_beta   90.00
_cell.angle_gamma   90.00
#
_symmetry.space_group_name_H-M   'P 1'
#
loop_
_entity.id
_entity.type
_entity.pdbx_description
1 polymer ?
#
loop_
_entity_poly.entity_id
_entity_poly.type
_entity_poly.pdbx_seq_one_letter_code
_entity_poly.pdbx_strand_id
1 'polypeptide(L)'
;MNENVEYVKKVLPKPVLFVQLAEECDELGQAALKMFRILDGRNPTPVTLQEGIEKLFEEIADILGALRALELTDAECAARYGEISSEKFERWVGRLKEKYGEE
;
A
#
# COMPACT_ATOMS: atom_id res chain seq x y z
N MET A 1 14.21 4.07 -19.98
CA MET A 1 13.57 4.60 -18.80
C MET A 1 12.39 5.47 -19.19
N ASN A 2 11.35 5.54 -18.37
CA ASN A 2 10.14 6.27 -18.71
C ASN A 2 10.36 7.79 -18.61
N GLU A 3 10.03 8.52 -19.66
CA GLU A 3 10.19 9.98 -19.72
C GLU A 3 9.42 10.70 -18.61
N ASN A 4 8.25 10.19 -18.23
CA ASN A 4 7.43 10.79 -17.17
C ASN A 4 8.12 10.66 -15.81
N VAL A 5 8.75 9.52 -15.54
CA VAL A 5 9.51 9.32 -14.30
C VAL A 5 10.69 10.30 -14.25
N GLU A 6 11.41 10.44 -15.35
CA GLU A 6 12.54 11.37 -15.42
C GLU A 6 12.10 12.80 -15.20
N TYR A 7 10.95 13.19 -15.75
CA TYR A 7 10.42 14.54 -15.53
C TYR A 7 10.09 14.78 -14.04
N VAL A 8 9.40 13.83 -13.39
CA VAL A 8 9.07 13.95 -11.96
C VAL A 8 10.34 14.11 -11.13
N LYS A 9 11.34 13.27 -11.37
CA LYS A 9 12.62 13.34 -10.66
C LYS A 9 13.36 14.66 -10.88
N LYS A 10 13.19 15.25 -12.06
CA LYS A 10 13.82 16.51 -12.41
C LYS A 10 13.23 17.68 -11.63
N VAL A 11 11.91 17.70 -11.45
CA VAL A 11 11.21 18.83 -10.83
C VAL A 11 10.97 18.67 -9.35
N LEU A 12 10.96 17.44 -8.82
CA LEU A 12 10.74 17.19 -7.41
C LEU A 12 11.96 16.53 -6.78
N PRO A 13 12.61 17.20 -5.83
CA PRO A 13 13.75 16.59 -5.14
C PRO A 13 13.33 15.39 -4.31
N LYS A 14 14.26 14.46 -4.12
CA LYS A 14 14.00 13.18 -3.43
C LYS A 14 13.30 13.33 -2.07
N PRO A 15 13.68 14.29 -1.20
CA PRO A 15 12.97 14.47 0.06
C PRO A 15 11.47 14.74 -0.13
N VAL A 16 11.10 15.50 -1.16
CA VAL A 16 9.69 15.80 -1.47
C VAL A 16 8.96 14.52 -1.89
N LEU A 17 9.65 13.65 -2.64
CA LEU A 17 9.05 12.36 -3.05
C LEU A 17 8.79 11.45 -1.85
N PHE A 18 9.61 11.48 -0.82
CA PHE A 18 9.35 10.72 0.40
C PHE A 18 8.17 11.29 1.18
N VAL A 19 7.99 12.61 1.19
CA VAL A 19 6.79 13.23 1.77
C VAL A 19 5.55 12.78 0.99
N GLN A 20 5.62 12.78 -0.34
CA GLN A 20 4.53 12.30 -1.17
C GLN A 20 4.17 10.83 -0.83
N LEU A 21 5.18 9.98 -0.68
CA LEU A 21 4.97 8.59 -0.30
C LEU A 21 4.25 8.49 1.04
N ALA A 22 4.67 9.27 2.03
CA ALA A 22 4.04 9.27 3.35
C ALA A 22 2.57 9.69 3.27
N GLU A 23 2.26 10.74 2.50
CA GLU A 23 0.89 11.20 2.32
C GLU A 23 0.01 10.13 1.66
N GLU A 24 0.53 9.45 0.65
CA GLU A 24 -0.21 8.37 -0.01
C GLU A 24 -0.45 7.18 0.92
N CYS A 25 0.50 6.87 1.78
CA CYS A 25 0.32 5.82 2.79
C CYS A 25 -0.77 6.18 3.81
N ASP A 26 -0.84 7.44 4.20
CA ASP A 26 -1.89 7.92 5.11
C ASP A 26 -3.27 7.81 4.46
N GLU A 27 -3.38 8.13 3.18
CA GLU A 27 -4.63 8.02 2.44
C GLU A 27 -5.06 6.56 2.29
N LEU A 28 -4.11 5.64 2.07
CA LEU A 28 -4.41 4.21 2.04
C LEU A 28 -4.94 3.75 3.41
N GLY A 29 -4.33 4.24 4.49
CA GLY A 29 -4.79 3.93 5.85
C GLY A 29 -6.25 4.33 6.05
N GLN A 30 -6.63 5.52 5.60
CA GLN A 30 -8.02 5.99 5.69
C GLN A 30 -8.97 5.12 4.86
N ALA A 31 -8.56 4.74 3.66
CA ALA A 31 -9.36 3.86 2.79
C ALA A 31 -9.57 2.48 3.44
N ALA A 32 -8.54 1.94 4.10
CA ALA A 32 -8.65 0.67 4.81
C ALA A 32 -9.59 0.75 6.01
N LEU A 33 -9.54 1.85 6.76
CA LEU A 33 -10.47 2.07 7.89
C LEU A 33 -11.91 2.21 7.41
N LYS A 34 -12.11 2.82 6.24
CA LYS A 34 -13.44 2.91 5.63
C LYS A 34 -13.96 1.52 5.27
N MET A 35 -13.09 0.63 4.78
CA MET A 35 -13.47 -0.75 4.51
C MET A 35 -13.97 -1.46 5.77
N PHE A 36 -13.31 -1.23 6.90
CA PHE A 36 -13.79 -1.78 8.17
C PHE A 36 -15.22 -1.30 8.45
N ARG A 37 -15.50 -0.01 8.29
CA ARG A 37 -16.84 0.53 8.54
C ARG A 37 -17.90 -0.05 7.61
N ILE A 38 -17.54 -0.24 6.33
CA ILE A 38 -18.45 -0.84 5.34
C ILE A 38 -18.80 -2.28 5.75
N LEU A 39 -17.79 -3.06 6.11
CA LEU A 39 -17.97 -4.49 6.43
C LEU A 39 -18.62 -4.69 7.79
N ASP A 40 -18.25 -3.89 8.78
CA ASP A 40 -18.77 -4.01 10.14
C ASP A 40 -20.22 -3.51 10.25
N GLY A 41 -20.53 -2.41 9.59
CA GLY A 41 -21.88 -1.88 9.49
C GLY A 41 -22.44 -1.15 10.71
N ARG A 42 -21.76 -1.20 11.86
CA ARG A 42 -22.26 -0.52 13.09
C ARG A 42 -22.26 0.99 12.97
N ASN A 43 -21.29 1.52 12.25
CA ASN A 43 -21.25 2.95 11.93
C ASN A 43 -21.54 3.08 10.44
N PRO A 44 -22.79 3.40 10.06
CA PRO A 44 -23.16 3.39 8.65
C PRO A 44 -22.36 4.40 7.84
N THR A 45 -21.95 3.97 6.65
CA THR A 45 -21.24 4.82 5.71
C THR A 45 -21.93 4.69 4.34
N PRO A 46 -22.19 5.81 3.64
CA PRO A 46 -22.94 5.77 2.38
C PRO A 46 -22.06 5.41 1.18
N VAL A 47 -21.27 4.34 1.33
CA VAL A 47 -20.34 3.86 0.30
C VAL A 47 -20.55 2.36 0.19
N THR A 48 -20.68 1.84 -1.04
CA THR A 48 -20.82 0.41 -1.27
C THR A 48 -19.48 -0.31 -1.09
N LEU A 49 -19.53 -1.62 -0.87
CA LEU A 49 -18.34 -2.45 -0.81
C LEU A 49 -17.50 -2.30 -2.07
N GLN A 50 -18.13 -2.31 -3.24
CA GLN A 50 -17.44 -2.19 -4.52
C GLN A 50 -16.72 -0.84 -4.66
N GLU A 51 -17.37 0.24 -4.25
CA GLU A 51 -16.77 1.58 -4.25
C GLU A 51 -15.57 1.63 -3.29
N GLY A 52 -15.69 1.00 -2.13
CA GLY A 52 -14.60 0.95 -1.16
C GLY A 52 -13.38 0.20 -1.69
N ILE A 53 -13.61 -0.94 -2.36
CA ILE A 53 -12.53 -1.72 -2.97
C ILE A 53 -11.84 -0.94 -4.07
N GLU A 54 -12.62 -0.26 -4.91
CA GLU A 54 -12.06 0.57 -5.98
C GLU A 54 -11.18 1.69 -5.41
N LYS A 55 -11.60 2.29 -4.31
CA LYS A 55 -10.82 3.32 -3.63
C LYS A 55 -9.49 2.75 -3.12
N LEU A 56 -9.48 1.52 -2.60
CA LEU A 56 -8.24 0.87 -2.20
C LEU A 56 -7.29 0.71 -3.39
N PHE A 57 -7.81 0.30 -4.55
CA PHE A 57 -6.97 0.18 -5.75
C PHE A 57 -6.36 1.52 -6.14
N GLU A 58 -7.16 2.59 -6.09
CA GLU A 58 -6.66 3.94 -6.40
C GLU A 58 -5.53 4.35 -5.45
N GLU A 59 -5.72 4.14 -4.15
CA GLU A 59 -4.72 4.53 -3.16
C GLU A 59 -3.44 3.68 -3.27
N ILE A 60 -3.58 2.39 -3.55
CA ILE A 60 -2.41 1.52 -3.78
C ILE A 60 -1.68 1.98 -5.04
N ALA A 61 -2.41 2.32 -6.10
CA ALA A 61 -1.81 2.82 -7.34
C ALA A 61 -1.01 4.11 -7.09
N ASP A 62 -1.53 5.01 -6.25
CA ASP A 62 -0.84 6.25 -5.90
C ASP A 62 0.48 5.97 -5.16
N ILE A 63 0.48 4.98 -4.26
CA ILE A 63 1.71 4.54 -3.57
C ILE A 63 2.71 3.99 -4.60
N LEU A 64 2.25 3.15 -5.52
CA LEU A 64 3.11 2.59 -6.57
C LEU A 64 3.72 3.71 -7.43
N GLY A 65 2.94 4.75 -7.72
CA GLY A 65 3.43 5.92 -8.46
C GLY A 65 4.57 6.64 -7.72
N ALA A 66 4.40 6.85 -6.42
CA ALA A 66 5.42 7.49 -5.60
C ALA A 66 6.69 6.63 -5.53
N LEU A 67 6.51 5.32 -5.33
CA LEU A 67 7.65 4.38 -5.31
C LEU A 67 8.37 4.34 -6.65
N ARG A 68 7.63 4.42 -7.75
CA ARG A 68 8.22 4.44 -9.08
C ARG A 68 9.08 5.69 -9.28
N ALA A 69 8.59 6.85 -8.85
CA ALA A 69 9.36 8.09 -8.91
C ALA A 69 10.62 8.03 -8.06
N LEU A 70 10.58 7.28 -6.94
CA LEU A 70 11.73 7.02 -6.07
C LEU A 70 12.65 5.92 -6.60
N GLU A 71 12.31 5.30 -7.72
CA GLU A 71 13.06 4.20 -8.34
C GLU A 71 13.13 2.96 -7.42
N LEU A 72 12.03 2.66 -6.75
CA LEU A 72 11.93 1.51 -5.85
C LEU A 72 10.97 0.44 -6.36
N THR A 73 10.77 0.37 -7.70
CA THR A 73 9.86 -0.61 -8.30
C THR A 73 10.51 -1.50 -9.36
N ASP A 74 11.84 -1.47 -9.50
CA ASP A 74 12.50 -2.31 -10.49
C ASP A 74 12.47 -3.80 -10.06
N ALA A 75 12.97 -4.68 -10.93
CA ALA A 75 12.95 -6.13 -10.69
C ALA A 75 13.73 -6.52 -9.43
N GLU A 76 14.84 -5.85 -9.15
CA GLU A 76 15.65 -6.11 -7.97
C GLU A 76 14.90 -5.74 -6.70
N CYS A 77 14.26 -4.57 -6.69
CA CYS A 77 13.42 -4.14 -5.57
C CYS A 77 12.24 -5.08 -5.37
N ALA A 78 11.56 -5.48 -6.45
CA ALA A 78 10.43 -6.38 -6.39
C ALA A 78 10.82 -7.73 -5.79
N ALA A 79 11.98 -8.27 -6.18
CA ALA A 79 12.50 -9.52 -5.62
C ALA A 79 12.77 -9.38 -4.12
N ARG A 80 13.33 -8.25 -3.70
CA ARG A 80 13.61 -7.97 -2.29
C ARG A 80 12.32 -7.86 -1.47
N TYR A 81 11.31 -7.19 -2.00
CA TYR A 81 9.99 -7.12 -1.34
C TYR A 81 9.39 -8.51 -1.15
N GLY A 82 9.51 -9.36 -2.17
CA GLY A 82 8.99 -10.73 -2.10
C GLY A 82 9.66 -11.54 -1.00
N GLU A 83 10.98 -11.47 -0.89
CA GLU A 83 11.73 -12.16 0.15
C GLU A 83 11.31 -11.72 1.54
N ILE A 84 11.29 -10.39 1.76
CA ILE A 84 10.95 -9.83 3.07
C ILE A 84 9.49 -10.13 3.43
N SER A 85 8.59 -9.99 2.46
CA SER A 85 7.18 -10.24 2.66
C SER A 85 6.91 -11.70 3.04
N SER A 86 7.57 -12.65 2.37
CA SER A 86 7.44 -14.07 2.67
C SER A 86 7.87 -14.39 4.09
N GLU A 87 9.03 -13.87 4.50
CA GLU A 87 9.54 -14.08 5.87
C GLU A 87 8.61 -13.51 6.93
N LYS A 88 8.12 -12.30 6.69
CA LYS A 88 7.20 -11.65 7.63
C LYS A 88 5.87 -12.37 7.71
N PHE A 89 5.38 -12.85 6.58
CA PHE A 89 4.12 -13.59 6.54
C PHE A 89 4.23 -14.91 7.31
N GLU A 90 5.34 -15.63 7.13
CA GLU A 90 5.59 -16.86 7.89
C GLU A 90 5.61 -16.62 9.39
N ARG A 91 6.26 -15.55 9.83
CA ARG A 91 6.29 -15.20 11.26
C ARG A 91 4.90 -14.84 11.78
N TRP A 92 4.13 -14.14 10.98
CA TRP A 92 2.76 -13.80 11.34
C TRP A 92 1.90 -15.06 11.48
N VAL A 93 1.97 -15.96 10.49
CA VAL A 93 1.26 -17.24 10.55
C VAL A 93 1.66 -18.02 11.80
N GLY A 94 2.96 -18.07 12.11
CA GLY A 94 3.46 -18.73 13.32
C GLY A 94 2.82 -18.17 14.59
N ARG A 95 2.73 -16.85 14.71
CA ARG A 95 2.08 -16.22 15.85
C ARG A 95 0.59 -16.54 15.96
N LEU A 96 -0.09 -16.60 14.82
CA LEU A 96 -1.51 -16.96 14.79
C LEU A 96 -1.72 -18.42 15.20
N LYS A 97 -0.86 -19.32 14.72
CA LYS A 97 -0.94 -20.73 15.09
C LYS A 97 -0.67 -20.95 16.57
N GLU A 98 0.27 -20.21 17.15
CA GLU A 98 0.53 -20.27 18.59
C GLU A 98 -0.71 -19.89 19.40
N LYS A 99 -1.42 -18.88 18.96
CA LYS A 99 -2.61 -18.38 19.67
C LYS A 99 -3.86 -19.22 19.41
N TYR A 100 -4.10 -19.61 18.18
CA TYR A 100 -5.36 -20.24 17.75
C TYR A 100 -5.25 -21.72 17.40
N GLY A 101 -4.06 -22.29 17.35
CA GLY A 101 -3.82 -23.65 16.90
C GLY A 101 -3.68 -23.73 15.38
N GLU A 102 -3.36 -24.92 14.88
CA GLU A 102 -3.07 -25.11 13.45
C GLU A 102 -4.28 -25.49 12.59
N GLU A 103 -5.45 -25.58 13.20
CA GLU A 103 -6.68 -25.92 12.48
C GLU A 103 -7.64 -24.77 12.42
#